data_ba91ff83a98450a89d05743f241aebca
#
_entry.id   ba91ff83a98450a89d05743f241aebca
#
_cell.length_a   1.000
_cell.length_b   1.000
_cell.length_c   1.000
_cell.angle_alpha   90.00
_cell.angle_beta   90.00
_cell.angle_gamma   90.00
#
_symmetry.space_group_name_H-M   'P 1'
#
loop_
_entity.id
_entity.type
_entity.pdbx_description
1 polymer ?
#
loop_
_entity_poly.entity_id
_entity_poly.type
_entity_poly.pdbx_seq_one_letter_code
_entity_poly.pdbx_strand_id
1 'polypeptide(L)'
;MAAVLRAGRGRLAVGWYQASNSAWRAKGAAEALTIQDLSERIQEPTLVCGELTEEEQRLLSRKRKNVILAPAAQSVRRPAWLAELGWKRWLTGRVDDPNLLSPIYLHYNEPIPG
;
A
#
# COMPACT_ATOMS: atom_id res chain seq x y z
N MET A 1 2.28 4.07 8.26
CA MET A 1 2.91 3.84 6.95
C MET A 1 1.85 3.59 5.91
N ALA A 2 2.03 4.14 4.72
CA ALA A 2 1.23 3.85 3.54
C ALA A 2 2.10 3.09 2.53
N ALA A 3 1.70 1.89 2.16
CA ALA A 3 2.31 1.09 1.10
C ALA A 3 1.49 1.25 -0.18
N VAL A 4 2.15 1.60 -1.27
CA VAL A 4 1.49 2.05 -2.50
C VAL A 4 1.91 1.18 -3.68
N LEU A 5 0.92 0.69 -4.43
CA LEU A 5 1.12 -0.04 -5.68
C LEU A 5 0.30 0.61 -6.81
N ARG A 6 0.73 0.44 -8.05
CA ARG A 6 -0.06 0.82 -9.22
C ARG A 6 -1.30 -0.07 -9.36
N ALA A 7 -2.46 0.56 -9.46
CA ALA A 7 -3.73 -0.14 -9.65
C ALA A 7 -4.36 0.07 -11.04
N GLY A 8 -3.64 0.75 -11.94
CA GLY A 8 -4.12 1.12 -13.27
C GLY A 8 -5.04 2.33 -13.28
N ARG A 9 -5.28 2.89 -14.46
CA ARG A 9 -6.17 4.06 -14.67
C ARG A 9 -5.87 5.28 -13.80
N GLY A 10 -4.58 5.55 -13.53
CA GLY A 10 -4.15 6.67 -12.70
C GLY A 10 -4.44 6.52 -11.21
N ARG A 11 -4.79 5.32 -10.76
CA ARG A 11 -5.08 5.02 -9.34
C ARG A 11 -3.97 4.23 -8.69
N LEU A 12 -3.98 4.30 -7.37
CA LEU A 12 -3.04 3.62 -6.49
C LEU A 12 -3.81 2.68 -5.57
N ALA A 13 -3.32 1.46 -5.42
CA ALA A 13 -3.73 0.60 -4.31
C ALA A 13 -2.93 0.99 -3.08
N VAL A 14 -3.59 1.40 -2.02
CA VAL A 14 -2.96 1.90 -0.79
C VAL A 14 -3.33 1.01 0.38
N GLY A 15 -2.32 0.43 1.01
CA GLY A 15 -2.45 -0.28 2.27
C GLY A 15 -1.92 0.58 3.42
N TRP A 16 -2.72 0.72 4.46
CA TRP A 16 -2.34 1.47 5.66
C TRP A 16 -1.83 0.52 6.73
N TYR A 17 -0.71 0.86 7.35
CA TYR A 17 -0.06 0.05 8.37
C TYR A 17 0.34 0.87 9.57
N GLN A 18 0.24 0.27 10.73
CA GLN A 18 0.69 0.84 12.00
C GLN A 18 1.82 -0.01 12.57
N ALA A 19 2.84 0.64 13.12
CA ALA A 19 3.89 -0.04 13.85
C ALA A 19 3.35 -0.57 15.19
N SER A 20 3.64 -1.82 15.49
CA SER A 20 3.28 -2.47 16.76
C SER A 20 4.32 -3.53 17.10
N ASN A 21 4.99 -3.38 18.25
CA ASN A 21 5.95 -4.37 18.77
C ASN A 21 6.93 -4.90 17.71
N SER A 22 7.67 -4.01 17.06
CA SER A 22 8.66 -4.33 16.02
C SER A 22 8.10 -4.94 14.73
N ALA A 23 6.79 -4.86 14.50
CA ALA A 23 6.12 -5.30 13.28
C ALA A 23 5.15 -4.25 12.74
N TRP A 24 4.88 -4.32 11.45
CA TRP A 24 3.83 -3.54 10.83
C TRP A 24 2.53 -4.35 10.77
N ARG A 25 1.43 -3.76 11.21
CA ARG A 25 0.10 -4.38 11.16
C ARG A 25 -0.83 -3.56 10.29
N ALA A 26 -1.58 -4.24 9.42
CA ALA A 26 -2.57 -3.59 8.57
C ALA A 26 -3.67 -2.91 9.41
N LYS A 27 -4.03 -1.69 9.01
CA LYS A 27 -5.14 -0.90 9.58
C LYS A 27 -6.39 -1.00 8.70
N GLY A 28 -6.84 -2.20 8.40
CA GLY A 28 -7.99 -2.42 7.54
C GLY A 28 -7.62 -2.92 6.14
N ALA A 29 -8.59 -2.91 5.24
CA ALA A 29 -8.42 -3.33 3.86
C ALA A 29 -7.68 -2.28 3.03
N ALA A 30 -7.01 -2.72 1.96
CA ALA A 30 -6.43 -1.80 0.99
C ALA A 30 -7.52 -1.04 0.22
N GLU A 31 -7.22 0.18 -0.17
CA GLU A 31 -8.13 1.07 -0.88
C GLU A 31 -7.55 1.49 -2.23
N ALA A 32 -8.43 1.79 -3.18
CA ALA A 32 -8.03 2.44 -4.44
C ALA A 32 -8.19 3.95 -4.30
N LEU A 33 -7.10 4.69 -4.39
CA LEU A 33 -7.06 6.15 -4.22
C LEU A 33 -6.37 6.83 -5.40
N THR A 34 -6.74 8.09 -5.65
CA THR A 34 -5.90 8.98 -6.46
C THR A 34 -4.76 9.51 -5.61
N ILE A 35 -3.75 10.09 -6.26
CA ILE A 35 -2.65 10.73 -5.51
C ILE A 35 -3.12 11.91 -4.67
N GLN A 36 -4.14 12.62 -5.13
CA GLN A 36 -4.76 13.72 -4.40
C GLN A 36 -5.45 13.21 -3.12
N ASP A 37 -6.27 12.16 -3.25
CA ASP A 37 -6.94 11.53 -2.10
C ASP A 37 -5.93 11.02 -1.08
N LEU A 38 -4.85 10.36 -1.54
CA LEU A 38 -3.77 9.92 -0.68
C LEU A 38 -3.14 11.10 0.07
N SER A 39 -2.85 12.17 -0.65
CA SER A 39 -2.27 13.39 -0.07
C SER A 39 -3.18 14.01 0.99
N GLU A 40 -4.48 14.04 0.76
CA GLU A 40 -5.47 14.59 1.70
C GLU A 40 -5.66 13.71 2.94
N ARG A 41 -5.59 12.39 2.77
CA ARG A 41 -5.71 11.42 3.87
C ARG A 41 -4.54 11.44 4.85
N ILE A 42 -3.36 11.88 4.42
CA ILE A 42 -2.18 11.96 5.29
C ILE A 42 -2.27 13.21 6.16
N GLN A 43 -2.72 13.06 7.39
CA GLN A 43 -2.89 14.12 8.37
C GLN A 43 -1.83 14.09 9.50
N GLU A 44 -1.08 13.02 9.59
CA GLU A 44 -0.04 12.81 10.60
C GLU A 44 1.23 12.27 9.94
N PRO A 45 2.40 12.32 10.59
CA PRO A 45 3.65 11.82 10.02
C PRO A 45 3.53 10.38 9.56
N THR A 46 3.61 10.17 8.24
CA THR A 46 3.39 8.89 7.59
C THR A 46 4.55 8.59 6.64
N LEU A 47 5.17 7.43 6.83
CA LEU A 47 6.12 6.88 5.87
C LEU A 47 5.35 6.36 4.65
N VAL A 48 5.68 6.86 3.47
CA VAL A 48 5.09 6.42 2.20
C VAL A 48 6.13 5.65 1.41
N CYS A 49 5.82 4.42 1.05
CA CYS A 49 6.71 3.56 0.25
C CYS A 49 5.92 2.89 -0.89
N GLY A 50 6.60 2.63 -1.99
CA GLY A 50 6.05 1.88 -3.11
C GLY A 50 6.16 2.60 -4.45
N GLU A 51 5.24 2.29 -5.34
CA GLU A 51 5.30 2.69 -6.75
C GLU A 51 4.71 4.07 -6.98
N LEU A 52 5.54 5.10 -6.89
CA LEU A 52 5.19 6.49 -7.17
C LEU A 52 6.01 7.04 -8.33
N THR A 53 5.37 7.81 -9.22
CA THR A 53 6.09 8.59 -10.22
C THR A 53 6.79 9.78 -9.57
N GLU A 54 7.73 10.40 -10.30
CA GLU A 54 8.40 11.62 -9.80
C GLU A 54 7.41 12.77 -9.54
N GLU A 55 6.39 12.91 -10.37
CA GLU A 55 5.36 13.94 -10.19
C GLU A 55 4.55 13.70 -8.92
N GLU A 56 4.18 12.46 -8.65
CA GLU A 56 3.47 12.06 -7.44
C GLU A 56 4.33 12.28 -6.19
N GLN A 57 5.60 11.93 -6.27
CA GLN A 57 6.56 12.19 -5.18
C GLN A 57 6.68 13.70 -4.91
N ARG A 58 6.76 14.52 -5.96
CA ARG A 58 6.79 15.99 -5.82
C ARG A 58 5.51 16.52 -5.18
N LEU A 59 4.34 16.00 -5.59
CA LEU A 59 3.05 16.39 -5.02
C LEU A 59 2.99 16.06 -3.52
N LEU A 60 3.35 14.85 -3.14
CA LEU A 60 3.39 14.42 -1.74
C LEU A 60 4.43 15.20 -0.93
N SER A 61 5.57 15.53 -1.51
CA SER A 61 6.64 16.30 -0.86
C SER A 61 6.22 17.72 -0.47
N ARG A 62 5.15 18.25 -1.04
CA ARG A 62 4.57 19.54 -0.63
C ARG A 62 4.01 19.48 0.81
N LYS A 63 3.62 18.31 1.29
CA LYS A 63 3.17 18.06 2.68
C LYS A 63 4.34 17.67 3.59
N ARG A 64 5.39 18.48 3.61
CA ARG A 64 6.68 18.20 4.28
C ARG A 64 6.60 17.79 5.74
N LYS A 65 5.56 18.17 6.46
CA LYS A 65 5.40 17.84 7.89
C LYS A 65 4.88 16.43 8.10
N ASN A 66 4.11 15.91 7.16
CA ASN A 66 3.35 14.67 7.33
C ASN A 66 3.80 13.55 6.40
N VAL A 67 4.46 13.86 5.28
CA VAL A 67 4.92 12.85 4.34
C VAL A 67 6.41 12.62 4.47
N ILE A 68 6.78 11.38 4.76
CA ILE A 68 8.16 10.89 4.74
C ILE A 68 8.25 9.88 3.60
N LEU A 69 8.90 10.26 2.50
CA LEU A 69 9.09 9.35 1.37
C LEU A 69 10.20 8.35 1.69
N ALA A 70 9.90 7.06 1.53
CA ALA A 70 10.90 6.02 1.67
C ALA A 70 11.95 6.10 0.56
N PRO A 71 13.21 5.75 0.83
CA PRO A 71 14.23 5.64 -0.20
C PRO A 71 13.82 4.67 -1.32
N ALA A 72 14.31 4.90 -2.53
CA ALA A 72 13.98 4.07 -3.69
C ALA A 72 14.21 2.57 -3.45
N ALA A 73 15.28 2.21 -2.74
CA ALA A 73 15.57 0.82 -2.40
C ALA A 73 14.51 0.16 -1.50
N GLN A 74 13.76 0.93 -0.73
CA GLN A 74 12.66 0.45 0.12
C GLN A 74 11.30 0.52 -0.58
N SER A 75 11.25 1.11 -1.75
CA SER A 75 10.02 1.29 -2.54
C SER A 75 9.87 0.27 -3.67
N VAL A 76 10.76 -0.70 -3.75
CA VAL A 76 10.74 -1.77 -4.76
C VAL A 76 10.07 -3.02 -4.19
N ARG A 77 9.16 -3.60 -4.97
CA ARG A 77 8.58 -4.91 -4.63
C ARG A 77 9.67 -5.99 -4.67
N ARG A 78 9.75 -6.77 -3.59
CA ARG A 78 10.68 -7.89 -3.48
C ARG A 78 9.90 -9.16 -3.23
N PRO A 79 9.72 -10.03 -4.25
CA PRO A 79 8.97 -11.28 -4.11
C PRO A 79 9.47 -12.19 -2.99
N ALA A 80 10.76 -12.16 -2.69
CA ALA A 80 11.36 -12.93 -1.60
C ALA A 80 10.74 -12.63 -0.23
N TRP A 81 10.39 -11.38 0.04
CA TRP A 81 9.71 -11.00 1.29
C TRP A 81 8.30 -11.58 1.38
N LEU A 82 7.56 -11.57 0.27
CA LEU A 82 6.24 -12.18 0.21
C LEU A 82 6.32 -13.70 0.41
N ALA A 83 7.29 -14.34 -0.24
CA ALA A 83 7.54 -15.77 -0.08
C ALA A 83 7.88 -16.13 1.36
N GLU A 84 8.70 -15.34 2.05
CA GLU A 84 9.03 -15.55 3.46
C GLU A 84 7.81 -15.40 4.38
N LEU A 85 6.98 -14.40 4.15
CA LEU A 85 5.73 -14.24 4.90
C LEU A 85 4.78 -15.42 4.70
N GLY A 86 4.66 -15.90 3.45
CA GLY A 86 3.88 -17.09 3.12
C GLY A 86 4.41 -18.34 3.81
N TRP A 87 5.73 -18.53 3.82
CA TRP A 87 6.39 -19.62 4.51
C TRP A 87 6.12 -19.61 6.02
N LYS A 88 6.26 -18.47 6.66
CA LYS A 88 5.96 -18.31 8.10
C LYS A 88 4.50 -18.64 8.41
N ARG A 89 3.56 -18.22 7.56
CA ARG A 89 2.14 -18.58 7.72
C ARG A 89 1.93 -20.07 7.59
N TRP A 90 2.56 -20.68 6.60
CA TRP A 90 2.46 -22.13 6.37
C TRP A 90 2.99 -22.93 7.56
N LEU A 91 4.14 -22.57 8.12
CA LEU A 91 4.72 -23.22 9.30
C LEU A 91 3.80 -23.16 10.54
N THR A 92 2.95 -22.15 10.65
CA THR A 92 1.99 -21.99 11.75
C THR A 92 0.61 -22.58 11.44
N GLY A 93 0.44 -23.28 10.31
CA GLY A 93 -0.82 -23.86 9.88
C GLY A 93 -1.87 -22.85 9.37
N ARG A 94 -1.48 -21.59 9.19
CA ARG A 94 -2.35 -20.52 8.65
C ARG A 94 -2.35 -20.54 7.13
N VAL A 95 -3.08 -21.47 6.57
CA VAL A 95 -3.23 -21.63 5.13
C VAL A 95 -4.68 -21.35 4.74
N ASP A 96 -4.85 -20.77 3.56
CA ASP A 96 -6.18 -20.52 3.02
C ASP A 96 -6.71 -21.76 2.30
N ASP A 97 -8.02 -21.94 2.30
CA ASP A 97 -8.66 -23.00 1.50
C ASP A 97 -8.55 -22.64 0.01
N PRO A 98 -7.89 -23.48 -0.83
CA PRO A 98 -7.76 -23.23 -2.25
C PRO A 98 -9.10 -23.05 -2.98
N ASN A 99 -10.17 -23.67 -2.49
CA ASN A 99 -11.51 -23.57 -3.09
C ASN A 99 -12.17 -22.21 -2.83
N LEU A 100 -11.72 -21.49 -1.81
CA LEU A 100 -12.26 -20.18 -1.40
C LEU A 100 -11.36 -19.02 -1.86
N LEU A 101 -10.18 -19.29 -2.42
CA LEU A 101 -9.28 -18.26 -2.90
C LEU A 101 -9.85 -17.57 -4.14
N SER A 102 -9.92 -16.25 -4.07
CA SER A 102 -10.27 -15.40 -5.19
C SER A 102 -9.45 -14.12 -5.16
N PRO A 103 -9.21 -13.49 -6.32
CA PRO A 103 -8.58 -12.19 -6.36
C PRO A 103 -9.41 -11.14 -5.60
N ILE A 104 -8.74 -10.25 -4.87
CA ILE A 104 -9.38 -9.09 -4.26
C ILE A 104 -9.28 -7.94 -5.26
N TYR A 105 -10.42 -7.53 -5.82
CA TYR A 105 -10.51 -6.38 -6.70
C TYR A 105 -10.80 -5.14 -5.90
N LEU A 106 -9.96 -4.10 -6.06
CA LEU A 106 -10.19 -2.81 -5.45
C LEU A 106 -11.11 -1.98 -6.35
N HIS A 107 -12.25 -1.57 -5.82
CA HIS A 107 -13.21 -0.74 -6.51
C HIS A 107 -13.05 0.73 -6.10
N TYR A 108 -13.14 1.62 -7.07
CA TYR A 108 -13.27 3.05 -6.85
C TYR A 108 -14.75 3.42 -6.99
N ASN A 109 -15.25 4.22 -6.03
CA ASN A 109 -16.69 4.53 -5.94
C ASN A 109 -17.20 5.52 -7.01
N GLU A 110 -16.36 5.94 -7.94
CA GLU A 110 -16.79 6.78 -9.05
C GLU A 110 -17.05 5.94 -10.30
N PRO A 111 -18.08 6.29 -11.09
CA PRO A 111 -18.33 5.61 -12.35
C PRO A 111 -17.12 5.76 -13.27
N ILE A 112 -16.73 4.65 -13.88
CA ILE A 112 -15.65 4.62 -14.86
C ILE A 112 -16.10 5.49 -16.04
N PRO A 113 -15.38 6.57 -16.39
CA PRO A 113 -15.69 7.30 -17.60
C PRO A 113 -15.57 6.33 -18.77
N GLY A 114 -16.66 6.19 -19.50
CA GLY A 114 -16.85 5.23 -20.59
C GLY A 114 -15.90 5.41 -21.75
#